data_1635dc82161e0f01fa8dc53b8bdfe486
#
_entry.id   1635dc82161e0f01fa8dc53b8bdfe486
#
_cell.length_a   1.000
_cell.length_b   1.000
_cell.length_c   1.000
_cell.angle_alpha   90.00
_cell.angle_beta   90.00
_cell.angle_gamma   90.00
#
_symmetry.space_group_name_H-M   'P 1'
#
loop_
_entity.id
_entity.type
_entity.pdbx_description
1 polymer ?
#
loop_
_entity_poly.entity_id
_entity_poly.type
_entity_poly.pdbx_seq_one_letter_code
_entity_poly.pdbx_strand_id
1 'polypeptide(L)'
;MYSMLQKIKIRSSYLFCVILLTTCFSCSSKSQVLFQPNLHLQAASAPMEALNSNGKKGSILNPEKSAYIYLAVNQEQLSLLSPALENWGGVSCGITLANPSEATDKDTSSGNQGNLAFGFLYQSDFTSAGKLKESLAERPLARCVTPLEGQHLPSDQHLSLSMVIPAEQWNDFRGILLYSTVPVSIVSVGLQPIEIGFSGTDSYFFPSQGGLWDRSQASVNFDFTLAQKDFDAAITAERTTLMSLSLKDSPPMPEKTSQQPQLRFQIGGEVIRLRRAPNQRKASFHGIGLENPFGAFTLLQGEEMVEGVTMTLEKNPIRHDGAVLEPLATDPGMIPLWREASWRHKDYELFEWEQFPGILFFDTADYKVQDDFFKRLAFYTEKTGYIGTLVQDKDLVGKHGFNAHDYRSETLAAFFSLAESTNFPLNEKEILLKDILLHNGIIKKASGGGYESGYGAVISLSQESAMYLRYTFVAHEGFHGLFFVNEDFRSMVASVYENADPLSLHFLHRYFSLQASLNYNLNDTYLMHNEFMAYVMQQSVAQTGSYFADNLAQRGSMLRAEPELCAYIQDTKGSGFSNASQVLSDYVFQRWGMEAGRISLVGR
;
A
#
# COMPACT_ATOMS: atom_id res chain seq x y z
N MET A 1 -47.81 -9.03 34.82
CA MET A 1 -46.89 -9.26 33.70
C MET A 1 -45.89 -8.12 33.58
N TYR A 2 -45.32 -7.63 34.69
CA TYR A 2 -44.41 -6.49 34.75
C TYR A 2 -43.36 -6.62 35.88
N SER A 3 -42.94 -7.84 36.21
CA SER A 3 -41.98 -8.06 37.31
C SER A 3 -40.93 -9.15 37.05
N MET A 4 -40.69 -9.50 35.76
CA MET A 4 -39.73 -10.56 35.43
C MET A 4 -38.61 -10.10 34.46
N LEU A 5 -38.43 -8.79 34.26
CA LEU A 5 -37.46 -8.21 33.34
C LEU A 5 -36.30 -7.46 34.00
N GLN A 6 -36.08 -7.63 35.31
CA GLN A 6 -34.99 -6.90 35.99
C GLN A 6 -33.84 -7.77 36.53
N LYS A 7 -33.76 -9.06 36.21
CA LYS A 7 -32.65 -9.94 36.66
C LYS A 7 -31.75 -10.52 35.56
N ILE A 8 -31.85 -10.06 34.30
CA ILE A 8 -30.99 -10.52 33.19
C ILE A 8 -30.03 -9.44 32.68
N LYS A 9 -29.84 -8.35 33.41
CA LYS A 9 -29.06 -7.18 32.94
C LYS A 9 -27.60 -7.10 33.43
N ILE A 10 -27.07 -8.09 34.13
CA ILE A 10 -25.68 -8.00 34.68
C ILE A 10 -24.74 -9.12 34.20
N ARG A 11 -25.20 -10.11 33.42
CA ARG A 11 -24.30 -11.12 32.82
C ARG A 11 -24.09 -11.00 31.29
N SER A 12 -24.75 -10.05 30.65
CA SER A 12 -24.63 -9.83 29.19
C SER A 12 -23.53 -8.82 28.78
N SER A 13 -23.02 -8.03 29.72
CA SER A 13 -22.05 -6.98 29.40
C SER A 13 -20.62 -7.48 29.20
N TYR A 14 -20.26 -8.64 29.73
CA TYR A 14 -18.93 -9.22 29.53
C TYR A 14 -18.81 -10.10 28.27
N LEU A 15 -19.90 -10.64 27.79
CA LEU A 15 -19.93 -11.45 26.58
C LEU A 15 -20.02 -10.57 25.31
N PHE A 16 -20.58 -9.36 25.45
CA PHE A 16 -20.68 -8.41 24.34
C PHE A 16 -19.36 -7.67 24.06
N CYS A 17 -18.50 -7.47 25.05
CA CYS A 17 -17.16 -6.90 24.83
C CYS A 17 -16.17 -7.88 24.17
N VAL A 18 -16.34 -9.19 24.38
CA VAL A 18 -15.47 -10.19 23.74
C VAL A 18 -15.91 -10.48 22.30
N ILE A 19 -17.21 -10.38 22.00
CA ILE A 19 -17.74 -10.60 20.64
C ILE A 19 -17.56 -9.35 19.76
N LEU A 20 -17.53 -8.13 20.33
CA LEU A 20 -17.20 -6.91 19.57
C LEU A 20 -15.72 -6.78 19.23
N LEU A 21 -14.84 -7.49 19.93
CA LEU A 21 -13.40 -7.55 19.59
C LEU A 21 -13.08 -8.58 18.50
N THR A 22 -14.01 -9.50 18.20
CA THR A 22 -13.78 -10.51 17.15
C THR A 22 -14.52 -10.24 15.84
N THR A 23 -15.44 -9.27 15.80
CA THR A 23 -16.18 -8.92 14.57
C THR A 23 -15.75 -7.60 13.90
N CYS A 24 -14.82 -6.85 14.49
CA CYS A 24 -14.21 -5.68 13.86
C CYS A 24 -12.96 -5.99 13.00
N PHE A 25 -12.65 -7.27 12.78
CA PHE A 25 -11.48 -7.67 12.00
C PHE A 25 -11.74 -7.85 10.48
N SER A 26 -12.89 -7.46 9.97
CA SER A 26 -13.22 -7.68 8.56
C SER A 26 -13.61 -6.42 7.77
N CYS A 27 -13.31 -5.23 8.27
CA CYS A 27 -13.51 -4.02 7.47
C CYS A 27 -12.55 -2.95 7.93
N SER A 28 -11.42 -2.84 7.28
CA SER A 28 -10.74 -1.58 6.98
C SER A 28 -9.37 -1.87 6.41
N SER A 29 -8.96 -1.07 5.46
CA SER A 29 -7.58 -0.72 5.20
C SER A 29 -6.66 -1.19 6.32
N LYS A 30 -5.66 -1.97 6.00
CA LYS A 30 -4.57 -2.42 6.89
C LYS A 30 -3.90 -1.21 7.55
N SER A 31 -4.60 -0.51 8.45
CA SER A 31 -3.94 0.22 9.49
C SER A 31 -3.29 -0.87 10.33
N GLN A 32 -1.98 -0.97 10.26
CA GLN A 32 -1.19 -1.75 11.19
C GLN A 32 -1.72 -1.42 12.58
N VAL A 33 -2.48 -2.32 13.16
CA VAL A 33 -2.74 -2.27 14.59
C VAL A 33 -1.37 -2.52 15.18
N LEU A 34 -0.68 -1.44 15.54
CA LEU A 34 0.49 -1.48 16.39
C LEU A 34 0.05 -2.17 17.69
N PHE A 35 0.14 -3.50 17.68
CA PHE A 35 0.04 -4.27 18.90
C PHE A 35 1.35 -3.99 19.63
N GLN A 36 1.36 -2.93 20.46
CA GLN A 36 2.41 -2.72 21.44
C GLN A 36 2.02 -3.50 22.68
N PRO A 37 2.43 -4.75 22.85
CA PRO A 37 2.38 -5.36 24.15
C PRO A 37 3.39 -4.56 24.97
N ASN A 38 2.92 -3.83 25.97
CA ASN A 38 3.80 -3.28 26.99
C ASN A 38 4.54 -4.47 27.60
N LEU A 39 5.82 -4.63 27.27
CA LEU A 39 6.67 -5.59 27.94
C LEU A 39 6.71 -5.17 29.40
N HIS A 40 6.19 -6.00 30.30
CA HIS A 40 6.40 -5.81 31.72
C HIS A 40 7.86 -6.16 32.01
N LEU A 41 8.68 -5.12 32.07
CA LEU A 41 10.09 -5.23 32.37
C LEU A 41 10.26 -5.17 33.88
N GLN A 42 10.97 -6.16 34.44
CA GLN A 42 11.47 -6.10 35.80
C GLN A 42 12.97 -5.83 35.75
N ALA A 43 13.42 -4.82 36.46
CA ALA A 43 14.82 -4.63 36.70
C ALA A 43 15.35 -5.78 37.55
N ALA A 44 16.23 -6.59 36.96
CA ALA A 44 16.78 -7.74 37.63
C ALA A 44 18.15 -7.48 38.29
N SER A 45 18.80 -6.35 37.96
CA SER A 45 20.22 -6.19 38.37
C SER A 45 20.64 -4.79 38.80
N ALA A 46 19.76 -3.79 38.85
CA ALA A 46 20.12 -2.46 39.37
C ALA A 46 18.91 -1.74 39.93
N PRO A 47 19.08 -0.78 40.85
CA PRO A 47 17.95 0.00 41.34
C PRO A 47 17.37 0.86 40.20
N MET A 48 16.23 0.46 39.66
CA MET A 48 15.38 1.34 38.87
C MET A 48 14.56 2.18 39.85
N GLU A 49 14.75 3.49 39.80
CA GLU A 49 13.86 4.38 40.49
C GLU A 49 12.60 4.59 39.63
N ALA A 50 11.47 4.07 40.11
CA ALA A 50 10.20 4.36 39.48
C ALA A 50 9.82 5.81 39.77
N LEU A 51 9.83 6.66 38.74
CA LEU A 51 9.33 8.02 38.87
C LEU A 51 7.79 8.01 38.82
N ASN A 52 7.19 8.37 39.96
CA ASN A 52 5.81 8.77 40.04
C ASN A 52 5.70 10.29 39.83
N SER A 53 5.62 10.75 38.60
CA SER A 53 5.22 12.10 38.32
C SER A 53 4.04 12.09 37.32
N ASN A 54 2.89 12.51 37.80
CA ASN A 54 1.69 12.83 36.99
C ASN A 54 1.16 11.69 36.10
N GLY A 55 1.14 10.46 36.62
CA GLY A 55 0.51 9.32 35.93
C GLY A 55 1.33 8.69 34.79
N LYS A 56 2.56 9.15 34.54
CA LYS A 56 3.50 8.50 33.63
C LYS A 56 4.47 7.64 34.43
N LYS A 57 4.40 6.35 34.26
CA LYS A 57 5.40 5.41 34.80
C LYS A 57 6.63 5.47 33.89
N GLY A 58 7.66 6.13 34.33
CA GLY A 58 8.99 6.11 33.71
C GLY A 58 9.97 5.44 34.67
N SER A 59 11.02 4.82 34.14
CA SER A 59 12.10 4.24 34.91
C SER A 59 13.40 4.94 34.54
N ILE A 60 14.18 5.36 35.53
CA ILE A 60 15.48 6.03 35.32
C ILE A 60 16.62 5.04 35.52
N LEU A 61 17.52 4.97 34.56
CA LEU A 61 18.85 4.41 34.72
C LEU A 61 19.79 5.53 35.20
N ASN A 62 20.37 5.36 36.41
CA ASN A 62 21.33 6.29 36.97
C ASN A 62 22.74 5.65 36.97
N PRO A 63 23.68 6.10 36.11
CA PRO A 63 25.02 5.55 36.00
C PRO A 63 25.87 5.66 37.26
N GLU A 64 25.61 6.63 38.16
CA GLU A 64 26.30 6.74 39.45
C GLU A 64 26.07 5.51 40.33
N LYS A 65 24.93 4.82 40.17
CA LYS A 65 24.58 3.60 40.90
C LYS A 65 24.96 2.34 40.14
N SER A 66 24.73 2.34 38.81
CA SER A 66 25.10 1.25 37.92
C SER A 66 25.08 1.72 36.48
N ALA A 67 26.11 1.43 35.72
CA ALA A 67 26.19 1.80 34.31
C ALA A 67 25.29 0.95 33.42
N TYR A 68 24.72 -0.15 33.87
CA TYR A 68 23.84 -1.01 33.08
C TYR A 68 22.64 -1.48 33.88
N ILE A 69 21.58 -1.78 33.15
CA ILE A 69 20.35 -2.38 33.64
C ILE A 69 19.94 -3.55 32.75
N TYR A 70 19.52 -4.63 33.39
CA TYR A 70 18.90 -5.76 32.75
C TYR A 70 17.38 -5.67 32.90
N LEU A 71 16.68 -5.68 31.78
CA LEU A 71 15.24 -5.69 31.71
C LEU A 71 14.76 -7.09 31.32
N ALA A 72 14.26 -7.86 32.30
CA ALA A 72 13.74 -9.20 32.06
C ALA A 72 12.39 -9.15 31.32
N VAL A 73 12.22 -10.02 30.36
CA VAL A 73 10.97 -10.16 29.62
C VAL A 73 10.10 -11.24 30.26
N ASN A 74 8.80 -10.96 30.38
CA ASN A 74 7.84 -11.95 30.84
C ASN A 74 7.63 -13.02 29.76
N GLN A 75 7.99 -14.26 30.07
CA GLN A 75 7.92 -15.39 29.14
C GLN A 75 6.46 -15.75 28.74
N GLU A 76 5.49 -15.53 29.62
CA GLU A 76 4.07 -15.77 29.29
C GLU A 76 3.59 -14.79 28.21
N GLN A 77 4.03 -13.53 28.29
CA GLN A 77 3.72 -12.53 27.26
C GLN A 77 4.41 -12.84 25.93
N LEU A 78 5.66 -13.33 25.96
CA LEU A 78 6.33 -13.76 24.74
C LEU A 78 5.60 -14.92 24.05
N SER A 79 5.09 -15.88 24.81
CA SER A 79 4.33 -17.01 24.24
C SER A 79 3.05 -16.57 23.54
N LEU A 80 2.42 -15.50 24.00
CA LEU A 80 1.22 -14.93 23.34
C LEU A 80 1.54 -14.27 21.99
N LEU A 81 2.79 -13.89 21.77
CA LEU A 81 3.24 -13.27 20.52
C LEU A 81 3.71 -14.28 19.49
N SER A 82 3.95 -15.54 19.88
CA SER A 82 4.44 -16.57 18.95
C SER A 82 3.64 -16.70 17.66
N PRO A 83 2.29 -16.66 17.66
CA PRO A 83 1.53 -16.67 16.41
C PRO A 83 1.74 -15.44 15.52
N ALA A 84 2.03 -14.28 16.12
CA ALA A 84 2.33 -13.07 15.36
C ALA A 84 3.70 -13.13 14.69
N LEU A 85 4.66 -13.83 15.30
CA LEU A 85 6.00 -14.03 14.74
C LEU A 85 5.99 -14.82 13.44
N GLU A 86 5.11 -15.81 13.30
CA GLU A 86 4.93 -16.55 12.06
C GLU A 86 4.53 -15.62 10.91
N ASN A 87 3.77 -14.56 11.24
CA ASN A 87 3.37 -13.56 10.25
C ASN A 87 4.46 -12.51 9.99
N TRP A 88 5.28 -12.17 11.00
CA TRP A 88 6.25 -11.08 10.90
C TRP A 88 7.64 -11.50 10.41
N GLY A 89 7.99 -12.79 10.50
CA GLY A 89 9.33 -13.29 10.14
C GLY A 89 10.45 -12.89 11.09
N GLY A 90 10.15 -12.04 12.06
CA GLY A 90 11.01 -11.53 13.11
C GLY A 90 10.33 -10.38 13.81
N VAL A 91 10.93 -9.86 14.87
CA VAL A 91 10.37 -8.78 15.70
C VAL A 91 11.40 -7.68 15.84
N SER A 92 10.96 -6.45 15.65
CA SER A 92 11.70 -5.26 16.07
C SER A 92 11.34 -4.95 17.52
N CYS A 93 12.35 -4.86 18.39
CA CYS A 93 12.17 -4.37 19.76
C CYS A 93 12.60 -2.92 19.81
N GLY A 94 11.65 -2.04 20.08
CA GLY A 94 11.89 -0.62 20.26
C GLY A 94 11.99 -0.22 21.73
N ILE A 95 12.95 0.66 22.06
CA ILE A 95 13.06 1.30 23.36
C ILE A 95 13.09 2.82 23.17
N THR A 96 12.21 3.53 23.89
CA THR A 96 12.20 5.01 23.85
C THR A 96 12.79 5.54 25.14
N LEU A 97 13.79 6.38 25.01
CA LEU A 97 14.51 7.01 26.11
C LEU A 97 14.27 8.51 26.09
N ALA A 98 14.28 9.12 27.26
CA ALA A 98 14.20 10.58 27.44
C ALA A 98 15.21 11.05 28.48
N ASN A 99 15.46 12.33 28.49
CA ASN A 99 16.21 12.96 29.58
C ASN A 99 15.37 12.93 30.87
N PRO A 100 15.93 12.53 32.02
CA PRO A 100 15.20 12.64 33.29
C PRO A 100 14.85 14.10 33.59
N SER A 101 13.59 14.39 33.90
CA SER A 101 13.10 15.74 34.18
C SER A 101 13.71 16.41 35.43
N GLU A 102 14.54 15.70 36.18
CA GLU A 102 15.23 16.20 37.40
C GLU A 102 16.73 16.47 37.20
N ALA A 103 17.26 16.33 35.97
CA ALA A 103 18.63 16.77 35.70
C ALA A 103 18.66 18.31 35.80
N THR A 104 18.97 18.80 37.02
CA THR A 104 19.15 20.23 37.23
C THR A 104 20.32 20.73 36.39
N ASP A 105 20.15 21.92 35.78
CA ASP A 105 21.12 22.64 34.92
C ASP A 105 22.52 22.87 35.49
N LYS A 106 22.90 22.23 36.59
CA LYS A 106 24.15 22.46 37.29
C LYS A 106 25.36 21.65 36.80
N ASP A 107 25.16 20.63 35.98
CA ASP A 107 26.26 19.73 35.54
C ASP A 107 26.69 19.91 34.08
N THR A 108 26.45 21.07 33.47
CA THR A 108 26.79 21.37 32.08
C THR A 108 28.27 21.64 31.80
N SER A 109 29.19 21.45 32.77
CA SER A 109 30.58 21.91 32.63
C SER A 109 31.64 20.82 32.40
N SER A 110 31.27 19.53 32.33
CA SER A 110 32.23 18.49 31.93
C SER A 110 31.86 17.93 30.57
N GLY A 111 32.67 18.18 29.56
CA GLY A 111 32.57 17.64 28.21
C GLY A 111 32.74 16.11 28.16
N ASN A 112 32.08 15.37 29.02
CA ASN A 112 32.07 13.92 29.01
C ASN A 112 31.05 13.46 27.94
N GLN A 113 31.60 12.85 26.91
CA GLN A 113 30.83 12.10 25.91
C GLN A 113 30.01 11.02 26.62
N GLY A 114 28.68 11.08 26.46
CA GLY A 114 27.79 10.04 26.94
C GLY A 114 27.81 8.83 26.01
N ASN A 115 27.95 7.63 26.55
CA ASN A 115 27.86 6.38 25.81
C ASN A 115 26.55 5.67 26.18
N LEU A 116 25.81 5.22 25.18
CA LEU A 116 24.61 4.42 25.33
C LEU A 116 24.80 3.11 24.55
N ALA A 117 24.52 1.97 25.17
CA ALA A 117 24.53 0.67 24.53
C ALA A 117 23.25 -0.08 24.83
N PHE A 118 22.77 -0.79 23.84
CA PHE A 118 21.54 -1.57 23.90
C PHE A 118 21.79 -2.93 23.25
N GLY A 119 21.32 -3.99 23.86
CA GLY A 119 21.51 -5.34 23.33
C GLY A 119 20.51 -6.33 23.87
N PHE A 120 20.41 -7.49 23.21
CA PHE A 120 19.56 -8.58 23.64
C PHE A 120 20.31 -9.60 24.47
N LEU A 121 19.57 -10.20 25.39
CA LEU A 121 20.00 -11.31 26.22
C LEU A 121 19.22 -12.56 25.84
N TYR A 122 19.95 -13.65 25.67
CA TYR A 122 19.43 -14.96 25.31
C TYR A 122 19.64 -15.97 26.44
N GLN A 123 18.98 -17.12 26.37
CA GLN A 123 19.11 -18.18 27.38
C GLN A 123 20.56 -18.55 27.65
N SER A 124 21.42 -18.55 26.64
CA SER A 124 22.86 -18.82 26.76
C SER A 124 23.62 -17.83 27.63
N ASP A 125 23.06 -16.65 27.88
CA ASP A 125 23.69 -15.59 28.68
C ASP A 125 23.51 -15.78 30.19
N PHE A 126 22.69 -16.76 30.55
CA PHE A 126 22.38 -17.06 31.95
C PHE A 126 23.05 -18.35 32.39
N THR A 127 23.37 -18.42 33.71
CA THR A 127 23.74 -19.66 34.37
C THR A 127 22.53 -20.58 34.53
N SER A 128 22.77 -21.84 34.85
CA SER A 128 21.71 -22.80 35.18
C SER A 128 20.84 -22.38 36.39
N ALA A 129 21.36 -21.48 37.23
CA ALA A 129 20.66 -20.89 38.36
C ALA A 129 19.89 -19.60 37.96
N GLY A 130 19.81 -19.25 36.68
CA GLY A 130 19.12 -18.06 36.18
C GLY A 130 19.83 -16.73 36.44
N LYS A 131 21.08 -16.74 36.84
CA LYS A 131 21.88 -15.52 37.04
C LYS A 131 22.63 -15.16 35.76
N LEU A 132 22.68 -13.85 35.47
CA LEU A 132 23.45 -13.33 34.36
C LEU A 132 24.94 -13.71 34.54
N LYS A 133 25.58 -14.16 33.47
CA LYS A 133 27.01 -14.55 33.50
C LYS A 133 27.90 -13.31 33.60
N GLU A 134 28.93 -13.36 34.45
CA GLU A 134 29.88 -12.24 34.64
C GLU A 134 30.63 -11.88 33.35
N SER A 135 30.87 -12.85 32.48
CA SER A 135 31.52 -12.63 31.17
C SER A 135 30.77 -11.70 30.22
N LEU A 136 29.52 -11.31 30.54
CA LEU A 136 28.75 -10.34 29.75
C LEU A 136 29.27 -8.91 29.85
N ALA A 137 29.94 -8.57 30.94
CA ALA A 137 30.62 -7.28 31.07
C ALA A 137 31.78 -7.12 30.05
N GLU A 138 32.34 -8.24 29.59
CA GLU A 138 33.40 -8.29 28.58
C GLU A 138 32.90 -8.54 27.16
N ARG A 139 31.62 -8.94 27.00
CA ARG A 139 31.04 -9.03 25.66
C ARG A 139 30.97 -7.63 25.05
N PRO A 140 31.31 -7.52 23.78
CA PRO A 140 31.08 -6.31 23.05
C PRO A 140 29.57 -6.14 22.72
N LEU A 141 28.69 -6.05 23.76
CA LEU A 141 27.47 -5.29 23.71
C LEU A 141 27.76 -3.91 23.10
N ALA A 142 28.96 -3.48 23.41
CA ALA A 142 29.68 -2.37 22.85
C ALA A 142 29.68 -2.23 21.33
N ARG A 143 29.43 -3.26 20.56
CA ARG A 143 29.25 -3.11 19.11
C ARG A 143 27.95 -2.36 18.78
N CYS A 144 27.16 -2.10 19.79
CA CYS A 144 25.96 -1.30 19.71
C CYS A 144 26.15 0.11 20.28
N VAL A 145 27.35 0.58 20.55
CA VAL A 145 27.56 1.91 21.11
C VAL A 145 27.94 2.88 20.01
N THR A 146 27.12 3.89 19.84
CA THR A 146 27.57 5.14 19.25
C THR A 146 27.80 6.12 20.38
N PRO A 147 28.97 6.74 20.49
CA PRO A 147 29.13 7.87 21.41
C PRO A 147 28.11 8.93 20.99
N LEU A 148 27.24 9.30 21.91
CA LEU A 148 26.45 10.52 21.79
C LEU A 148 27.47 11.66 21.99
N GLU A 149 28.10 12.10 20.90
CA GLU A 149 29.07 13.18 20.97
C GLU A 149 28.41 14.42 21.56
N GLY A 150 28.70 14.70 22.83
CA GLY A 150 28.47 15.99 23.46
C GLY A 150 27.03 16.43 23.66
N GLN A 151 26.04 15.59 23.38
CA GLN A 151 24.64 15.97 23.54
C GLN A 151 23.99 15.18 24.67
N HIS A 152 23.61 15.91 25.72
CA HIS A 152 22.49 15.51 26.54
C HIS A 152 21.29 15.34 25.59
N LEU A 153 20.49 14.28 25.78
CA LEU A 153 19.18 14.24 25.13
C LEU A 153 18.48 15.58 25.42
N PRO A 154 18.09 16.38 24.42
CA PRO A 154 17.37 17.61 24.68
C PRO A 154 16.17 17.31 25.57
N SER A 155 15.81 18.24 26.46
CA SER A 155 14.77 18.03 27.47
C SER A 155 13.39 17.69 26.88
N ASP A 156 13.18 17.97 25.60
CA ASP A 156 11.95 17.77 24.82
C ASP A 156 12.04 16.67 23.77
N GLN A 157 13.20 16.00 23.63
CA GLN A 157 13.42 14.95 22.63
C GLN A 157 13.46 13.56 23.25
N HIS A 158 12.90 12.62 22.52
CA HIS A 158 12.98 11.20 22.80
C HIS A 158 13.97 10.54 21.84
N LEU A 159 14.79 9.64 22.36
CA LEU A 159 15.64 8.76 21.57
C LEU A 159 14.96 7.39 21.47
N SER A 160 14.54 7.02 20.29
CA SER A 160 14.02 5.67 20.02
C SER A 160 15.11 4.81 19.40
N LEU A 161 15.38 3.67 20.05
CA LEU A 161 16.31 2.65 19.57
C LEU A 161 15.51 1.43 19.18
N SER A 162 15.74 0.92 17.98
CA SER A 162 15.10 -0.29 17.49
C SER A 162 16.12 -1.34 17.11
N MET A 163 15.84 -2.58 17.43
CA MET A 163 16.71 -3.72 17.15
C MET A 163 15.89 -4.94 16.76
N VAL A 164 16.34 -5.68 15.74
CA VAL A 164 15.63 -6.86 15.23
C VAL A 164 15.99 -8.11 16.02
N ILE A 165 14.99 -8.87 16.46
CA ILE A 165 15.13 -10.22 17.01
C ILE A 165 14.70 -11.18 15.90
N PRO A 166 15.62 -11.94 15.28
CA PRO A 166 15.26 -12.95 14.29
C PRO A 166 14.33 -14.01 14.86
N ALA A 167 13.45 -14.55 14.04
CA ALA A 167 12.44 -15.51 14.47
C ALA A 167 13.08 -16.78 15.09
N GLU A 168 14.21 -17.23 14.54
CA GLU A 168 14.95 -18.38 15.06
C GLU A 168 15.55 -18.16 16.46
N GLN A 169 15.76 -16.90 16.87
CA GLN A 169 16.30 -16.54 18.18
C GLN A 169 15.21 -16.23 19.20
N TRP A 170 13.96 -16.20 18.79
CA TRP A 170 12.84 -15.80 19.65
C TRP A 170 12.67 -16.68 20.88
N ASN A 171 12.76 -17.97 20.72
CA ASN A 171 12.60 -18.91 21.84
C ASN A 171 13.69 -18.77 22.91
N ASP A 172 14.84 -18.28 22.52
CA ASP A 172 15.99 -18.07 23.41
C ASP A 172 16.05 -16.65 23.99
N PHE A 173 15.24 -15.73 23.50
CA PHE A 173 15.18 -14.35 23.98
C PHE A 173 14.72 -14.28 25.43
N ARG A 174 15.47 -13.58 26.28
CA ARG A 174 15.22 -13.49 27.74
C ARG A 174 15.15 -12.07 28.25
N GLY A 175 15.64 -11.09 27.52
CA GLY A 175 15.59 -9.71 27.96
C GLY A 175 16.48 -8.76 27.19
N ILE A 176 16.56 -7.56 27.71
CA ILE A 176 17.26 -6.44 27.14
C ILE A 176 18.32 -5.97 28.14
N LEU A 177 19.52 -5.72 27.66
CA LEU A 177 20.56 -5.05 28.40
C LEU A 177 20.73 -3.62 27.89
N LEU A 178 20.56 -2.65 28.76
CA LEU A 178 20.81 -1.24 28.49
C LEU A 178 22.00 -0.79 29.31
N TYR A 179 22.99 -0.22 28.65
CA TYR A 179 24.13 0.45 29.26
C TYR A 179 24.09 1.94 28.97
N SER A 180 24.39 2.77 29.96
CA SER A 180 24.49 4.22 29.77
C SER A 180 25.53 4.81 30.70
N THR A 181 26.30 5.78 30.21
CA THR A 181 27.22 6.57 31.04
C THR A 181 26.57 7.89 31.50
N VAL A 182 25.36 8.17 31.04
CA VAL A 182 24.56 9.34 31.43
C VAL A 182 23.20 8.90 31.96
N PRO A 183 22.56 9.68 32.86
CA PRO A 183 21.21 9.37 33.30
C PRO A 183 20.23 9.36 32.12
N VAL A 184 19.39 8.32 32.01
CA VAL A 184 18.33 8.22 31.01
C VAL A 184 17.03 7.70 31.62
N SER A 185 15.92 8.22 31.17
CA SER A 185 14.58 7.73 31.52
C SER A 185 14.06 6.80 30.43
N ILE A 186 13.60 5.61 30.80
CA ILE A 186 12.95 4.68 29.88
C ILE A 186 11.47 5.06 29.81
N VAL A 187 11.04 5.59 28.67
CA VAL A 187 9.66 6.03 28.43
C VAL A 187 8.78 4.86 28.01
N SER A 188 9.27 4.04 27.08
CA SER A 188 8.55 2.87 26.60
C SER A 188 9.50 1.80 26.08
N VAL A 189 9.03 0.56 26.10
CA VAL A 189 9.64 -0.57 25.41
C VAL A 189 8.52 -1.33 24.72
N GLY A 190 8.68 -1.64 23.44
CA GLY A 190 7.66 -2.31 22.65
C GLY A 190 8.25 -3.33 21.69
N LEU A 191 7.41 -4.26 21.27
CA LEU A 191 7.70 -5.19 20.19
C LEU A 191 6.76 -4.88 19.03
N GLN A 192 7.29 -4.90 17.82
CA GLN A 192 6.54 -4.63 16.60
C GLN A 192 7.07 -5.50 15.46
N PRO A 193 6.35 -5.62 14.33
CA PRO A 193 6.91 -6.19 13.13
C PRO A 193 8.26 -5.55 12.80
N ILE A 194 9.14 -6.28 12.11
CA ILE A 194 10.43 -5.71 11.70
C ILE A 194 10.19 -4.40 10.96
N GLU A 195 10.71 -3.32 11.53
CA GLU A 195 10.61 -1.97 10.97
C GLU A 195 11.91 -1.22 11.22
N ILE A 196 12.45 -0.61 10.19
CA ILE A 196 13.64 0.23 10.26
C ILE A 196 13.41 1.49 9.43
N GLY A 197 13.76 2.64 10.00
CA GLY A 197 13.55 3.90 9.31
C GLY A 197 13.59 5.08 10.27
N PHE A 198 12.91 6.17 9.92
CA PHE A 198 12.73 7.29 10.83
C PHE A 198 11.29 7.80 10.81
N SER A 199 10.85 8.26 11.95
CA SER A 199 9.55 8.90 12.14
C SER A 199 9.66 9.96 13.25
N GLY A 200 9.07 11.12 13.04
CA GLY A 200 9.08 12.16 14.05
C GLY A 200 10.49 12.65 14.42
N THR A 201 10.83 12.58 15.70
CA THR A 201 12.14 12.94 16.28
C THR A 201 13.01 11.73 16.58
N ASP A 202 12.61 10.56 16.10
CA ASP A 202 13.23 9.29 16.46
C ASP A 202 14.60 9.10 15.83
N SER A 203 15.45 8.36 16.54
CA SER A 203 16.73 7.86 16.06
C SER A 203 16.68 6.34 15.98
N TYR A 204 17.29 5.77 14.96
CA TYR A 204 17.30 4.33 14.73
C TYR A 204 18.70 3.78 14.87
N PHE A 205 18.81 2.62 15.48
CA PHE A 205 20.04 1.91 15.68
C PHE A 205 20.10 0.68 14.79
N PHE A 206 21.21 0.52 14.06
CA PHE A 206 21.46 -0.62 13.18
C PHE A 206 22.50 -1.55 13.82
N PRO A 207 22.08 -2.64 14.49
CA PRO A 207 22.99 -3.53 15.22
C PRO A 207 24.08 -4.14 14.35
N SER A 208 23.74 -4.52 13.14
CA SER A 208 24.66 -5.15 12.18
C SER A 208 25.83 -4.25 11.78
N GLN A 209 25.66 -2.94 11.88
CA GLN A 209 26.66 -1.94 11.52
C GLN A 209 27.25 -1.22 12.73
N GLY A 210 26.68 -1.41 13.93
CA GLY A 210 27.08 -0.67 15.13
C GLY A 210 26.84 0.84 15.02
N GLY A 211 25.83 1.26 14.23
CA GLY A 211 25.54 2.65 13.93
C GLY A 211 24.23 3.14 14.52
N LEU A 212 24.20 4.38 15.00
CA LEU A 212 23.01 5.14 15.34
C LEU A 212 22.73 6.14 14.22
N TRP A 213 21.52 6.15 13.72
CA TRP A 213 21.04 7.19 12.83
C TRP A 213 20.19 8.20 13.61
N ASP A 214 20.55 9.48 13.51
CA ASP A 214 19.84 10.58 14.11
C ASP A 214 19.18 11.43 13.03
N ARG A 215 17.87 11.64 13.15
CA ARG A 215 17.10 12.46 12.23
C ARG A 215 17.64 13.88 12.08
N SER A 216 18.17 14.48 13.16
CA SER A 216 18.72 15.85 13.10
C SER A 216 19.92 15.97 12.15
N GLN A 217 20.63 14.88 11.94
CA GLN A 217 21.80 14.82 11.06
C GLN A 217 21.48 14.34 9.64
N ALA A 218 20.32 13.72 9.43
CA ALA A 218 19.98 13.02 8.20
C ALA A 218 18.57 13.33 7.70
N SER A 219 18.09 14.55 7.91
CA SER A 219 16.74 14.98 7.50
C SER A 219 16.43 14.74 6.02
N VAL A 220 17.43 14.55 5.20
CA VAL A 220 17.33 14.42 3.72
C VAL A 220 17.81 13.06 3.21
N ASN A 221 18.60 12.32 3.97
CA ASN A 221 19.23 11.06 3.54
C ASN A 221 19.07 9.99 4.60
N PHE A 222 18.67 8.80 4.16
CA PHE A 222 18.63 7.59 4.98
C PHE A 222 19.20 6.42 4.18
N ASP A 223 20.14 5.68 4.77
CA ASP A 223 20.80 4.58 4.07
C ASP A 223 20.24 3.23 4.54
N PHE A 224 19.32 2.66 3.76
CA PHE A 224 18.76 1.33 4.03
C PHE A 224 19.78 0.19 3.84
N THR A 225 20.96 0.43 3.23
CA THR A 225 22.01 -0.59 3.17
C THR A 225 22.51 -0.96 4.57
N LEU A 226 22.43 -0.04 5.53
CA LEU A 226 22.74 -0.29 6.92
C LEU A 226 21.79 -1.31 7.55
N ALA A 227 20.53 -1.30 7.09
CA ALA A 227 19.48 -2.19 7.58
C ALA A 227 19.47 -3.56 6.89
N GLN A 228 20.05 -3.69 5.71
CA GLN A 228 19.94 -4.90 4.88
C GLN A 228 20.25 -6.17 5.65
N LYS A 229 21.34 -6.19 6.41
CA LYS A 229 21.74 -7.38 7.19
C LYS A 229 20.74 -7.75 8.28
N ASP A 230 20.01 -6.78 8.79
CA ASP A 230 19.00 -7.01 9.84
C ASP A 230 17.75 -7.66 9.22
N PHE A 231 17.53 -7.48 7.92
CA PHE A 231 16.46 -8.11 7.16
C PHE A 231 16.86 -9.41 6.46
N ASP A 232 18.15 -9.62 6.15
CA ASP A 232 18.61 -10.72 5.28
C ASP A 232 18.11 -12.09 5.75
N ALA A 233 18.15 -12.38 7.06
CA ALA A 233 17.68 -13.64 7.61
C ALA A 233 16.13 -13.80 7.55
N ALA A 234 15.41 -12.70 7.51
CA ALA A 234 13.95 -12.67 7.55
C ALA A 234 13.31 -12.53 6.16
N ILE A 235 14.08 -12.07 5.16
CA ILE A 235 13.64 -12.03 3.76
C ILE A 235 13.68 -13.44 3.19
N THR A 236 12.53 -13.94 2.80
CA THR A 236 12.36 -15.27 2.21
C THR A 236 11.54 -15.16 0.92
N ALA A 237 11.33 -16.29 0.24
CA ALA A 237 10.41 -16.36 -0.90
C ALA A 237 8.97 -15.97 -0.50
N GLU A 238 8.62 -16.09 0.78
CA GLU A 238 7.30 -15.78 1.31
C GLU A 238 7.21 -14.35 1.90
N ARG A 239 8.32 -13.59 1.92
CA ARG A 239 8.38 -12.27 2.55
C ARG A 239 9.19 -11.30 1.70
N THR A 240 8.73 -10.07 1.64
CA THR A 240 9.40 -8.96 0.96
C THR A 240 9.35 -7.70 1.81
N THR A 241 10.16 -6.74 1.44
CA THR A 241 10.16 -5.43 2.11
C THR A 241 9.10 -4.51 1.54
N LEU A 242 8.56 -3.65 2.41
CA LEU A 242 7.68 -2.56 2.06
C LEU A 242 8.27 -1.25 2.59
N MET A 243 8.65 -0.34 1.70
CA MET A 243 9.01 1.02 2.07
C MET A 243 7.74 1.87 2.18
N SER A 244 7.61 2.59 3.27
CA SER A 244 6.49 3.50 3.53
C SER A 244 6.99 4.91 3.80
N LEU A 245 6.39 5.88 3.13
CA LEU A 245 6.54 7.30 3.43
C LEU A 245 5.36 7.75 4.28
N SER A 246 5.63 8.25 5.48
CA SER A 246 4.65 8.97 6.30
C SER A 246 4.70 10.44 5.92
N LEU A 247 3.53 11.02 5.65
CA LEU A 247 3.42 12.37 5.13
C LEU A 247 2.67 13.26 6.12
N LYS A 248 3.15 14.47 6.31
CA LYS A 248 2.48 15.50 7.11
C LYS A 248 1.15 15.90 6.48
N ASP A 249 0.35 16.69 7.18
CA ASP A 249 -0.90 17.22 6.66
C ASP A 249 -0.72 17.89 5.30
N SER A 250 -1.62 17.61 4.38
CA SER A 250 -1.62 18.21 3.06
C SER A 250 -2.31 19.57 3.12
N PRO A 251 -1.73 20.63 2.53
CA PRO A 251 -2.47 21.83 2.27
C PRO A 251 -3.64 21.53 1.31
N PRO A 252 -4.65 22.42 1.23
CA PRO A 252 -5.70 22.31 0.21
C PRO A 252 -5.08 22.16 -1.19
N MET A 253 -5.77 21.43 -2.06
CA MET A 253 -5.32 21.29 -3.45
C MET A 253 -5.29 22.67 -4.12
N PRO A 254 -4.24 22.94 -4.90
CA PRO A 254 -4.16 24.18 -5.67
C PRO A 254 -5.20 24.19 -6.81
N GLU A 255 -5.47 25.37 -7.35
CA GLU A 255 -6.38 25.49 -8.50
C GLU A 255 -5.82 24.84 -9.77
N LYS A 256 -4.48 24.83 -9.90
CA LYS A 256 -3.79 24.32 -11.10
C LYS A 256 -2.99 23.06 -10.81
N THR A 257 -3.08 22.08 -11.69
CA THR A 257 -2.33 20.82 -11.61
C THR A 257 -0.82 21.04 -11.58
N SER A 258 -0.32 22.07 -12.27
CA SER A 258 1.10 22.44 -12.28
C SER A 258 1.66 22.89 -10.91
N GLN A 259 0.79 23.23 -9.99
CA GLN A 259 1.12 23.65 -8.63
C GLN A 259 0.91 22.55 -7.60
N GLN A 260 0.51 21.34 -8.05
CA GLN A 260 0.34 20.20 -7.15
C GLN A 260 1.61 19.92 -6.37
N PRO A 261 1.54 19.81 -5.02
CA PRO A 261 2.71 19.50 -4.23
C PRO A 261 3.34 18.17 -4.66
N GLN A 262 4.66 18.16 -4.81
CA GLN A 262 5.41 17.01 -5.29
C GLN A 262 6.54 16.70 -4.34
N LEU A 263 6.68 15.42 -4.04
CA LEU A 263 7.86 14.83 -3.43
C LEU A 263 8.71 14.18 -4.52
N ARG A 264 10.02 14.42 -4.50
CA ARG A 264 10.98 13.68 -5.32
C ARG A 264 12.02 13.07 -4.41
N PHE A 265 12.27 11.80 -4.59
CA PHE A 265 13.31 11.10 -3.83
C PHE A 265 14.03 10.10 -4.74
N GLN A 266 15.24 9.77 -4.35
CA GLN A 266 16.03 8.73 -4.98
C GLN A 266 16.20 7.57 -4.01
N ILE A 267 16.06 6.35 -4.51
CA ILE A 267 16.40 5.13 -3.78
C ILE A 267 17.09 4.15 -4.72
N GLY A 268 18.25 3.62 -4.29
CA GLY A 268 18.98 2.61 -5.04
C GLY A 268 19.32 2.96 -6.50
N GLY A 269 19.39 4.24 -6.83
CA GLY A 269 19.66 4.73 -8.20
C GLY A 269 18.41 5.17 -8.98
N GLU A 270 17.21 4.79 -8.52
CA GLU A 270 15.96 5.23 -9.12
C GLU A 270 15.50 6.58 -8.55
N VAL A 271 14.94 7.44 -9.39
CA VAL A 271 14.29 8.69 -8.98
C VAL A 271 12.78 8.54 -9.08
N ILE A 272 12.12 8.59 -7.95
CA ILE A 272 10.66 8.48 -7.85
C ILE A 272 10.08 9.86 -7.57
N ARG A 273 9.00 10.17 -8.27
CA ARG A 273 8.18 11.38 -8.09
C ARG A 273 6.84 10.96 -7.54
N LEU A 274 6.45 11.53 -6.41
CA LEU A 274 5.13 11.37 -5.82
C LEU A 274 4.41 12.73 -5.83
N ARG A 275 3.27 12.80 -6.51
CA ARG A 275 2.34 13.94 -6.42
C ARG A 275 1.35 13.66 -5.30
N ARG A 276 1.12 14.66 -4.48
CA ARG A 276 0.25 14.50 -3.32
C ARG A 276 -1.23 14.57 -3.69
N ALA A 277 -1.98 13.60 -3.23
CA ALA A 277 -3.44 13.68 -3.19
C ALA A 277 -3.92 14.44 -1.95
N PRO A 278 -5.17 14.97 -1.95
CA PRO A 278 -5.80 15.50 -0.75
C PRO A 278 -5.82 14.45 0.35
N ASN A 279 -5.50 14.88 1.58
CA ASN A 279 -5.52 14.02 2.77
C ASN A 279 -4.61 12.77 2.72
N GLN A 280 -3.74 12.67 1.74
CA GLN A 280 -2.78 11.55 1.67
C GLN A 280 -1.78 11.63 2.82
N ARG A 281 -1.75 10.59 3.66
CA ARG A 281 -0.87 10.48 4.83
C ARG A 281 0.25 9.46 4.64
N LYS A 282 0.11 8.59 3.64
CA LYS A 282 1.04 7.49 3.40
C LYS A 282 1.20 7.26 1.90
N ALA A 283 2.37 6.82 1.50
CA ALA A 283 2.62 6.19 0.20
C ALA A 283 3.50 4.97 0.41
N SER A 284 3.20 3.88 -0.27
CA SER A 284 3.85 2.59 -0.08
C SER A 284 4.53 2.11 -1.36
N PHE A 285 5.71 1.48 -1.20
CA PHE A 285 6.51 0.96 -2.31
C PHE A 285 7.03 -0.42 -1.94
N HIS A 286 6.55 -1.45 -2.65
CA HIS A 286 7.03 -2.82 -2.44
C HIS A 286 8.47 -2.97 -2.93
N GLY A 287 9.33 -3.57 -2.11
CA GLY A 287 10.75 -3.76 -2.43
C GLY A 287 10.97 -4.55 -3.72
N ILE A 288 10.12 -5.54 -4.01
CA ILE A 288 10.17 -6.30 -5.26
C ILE A 288 9.89 -5.45 -6.51
N GLY A 289 9.21 -4.32 -6.37
CA GLY A 289 8.95 -3.35 -7.43
C GLY A 289 10.05 -2.31 -7.59
N LEU A 290 11.01 -2.23 -6.67
CA LEU A 290 12.14 -1.31 -6.70
C LEU A 290 13.38 -2.00 -7.25
N GLU A 291 14.27 -1.25 -7.92
CA GLU A 291 15.51 -1.81 -8.47
C GLU A 291 16.48 -2.24 -7.36
N ASN A 292 16.63 -1.40 -6.36
CA ASN A 292 17.46 -1.67 -5.18
C ASN A 292 16.78 -1.08 -3.94
N PRO A 293 15.91 -1.85 -3.25
CA PRO A 293 15.18 -1.36 -2.09
C PRO A 293 16.08 -1.02 -0.89
N PHE A 294 17.27 -1.65 -0.81
CA PHE A 294 18.26 -1.38 0.21
C PHE A 294 19.33 -0.36 -0.21
N GLY A 295 18.99 0.53 -1.11
CA GLY A 295 19.86 1.64 -1.47
C GLY A 295 19.73 2.84 -0.52
N ALA A 296 20.59 3.84 -0.75
CA ALA A 296 20.44 5.11 -0.08
C ALA A 296 19.14 5.79 -0.52
N PHE A 297 18.34 6.20 0.47
CA PHE A 297 17.17 7.04 0.27
C PHE A 297 17.57 8.51 0.43
N THR A 298 17.34 9.31 -0.61
CA THR A 298 17.68 10.74 -0.62
C THR A 298 16.48 11.55 -1.05
N LEU A 299 16.04 12.48 -0.20
CA LEU A 299 15.02 13.46 -0.55
C LEU A 299 15.63 14.53 -1.47
N LEU A 300 15.09 14.64 -2.68
CA LEU A 300 15.53 15.62 -3.68
C LEU A 300 14.66 16.89 -3.68
N GLN A 301 13.38 16.74 -3.27
CA GLN A 301 12.40 17.82 -3.22
C GLN A 301 11.25 17.44 -2.30
N GLY A 302 10.71 18.41 -1.54
CA GLY A 302 9.50 18.22 -0.72
C GLY A 302 9.79 17.68 0.67
N GLU A 303 10.96 17.97 1.25
CA GLU A 303 11.36 17.54 2.59
C GLU A 303 10.35 17.96 3.66
N GLU A 304 9.78 19.15 3.50
CA GLU A 304 8.77 19.69 4.42
C GLU A 304 7.49 18.85 4.49
N MET A 305 7.23 18.01 3.50
CA MET A 305 6.06 17.14 3.42
C MET A 305 6.26 15.78 4.09
N VAL A 306 7.50 15.37 4.35
CA VAL A 306 7.82 14.05 4.90
C VAL A 306 7.88 14.11 6.41
N GLU A 307 7.16 13.20 7.06
CA GLU A 307 7.22 12.97 8.49
C GLU A 307 8.16 11.82 8.85
N GLY A 308 8.16 10.77 8.02
CA GLY A 308 9.01 9.62 8.22
C GLY A 308 9.16 8.75 6.99
N VAL A 309 10.17 7.90 7.02
CA VAL A 309 10.43 6.85 6.03
C VAL A 309 10.71 5.58 6.82
N THR A 310 10.00 4.51 6.51
CA THR A 310 10.19 3.23 7.17
C THR A 310 10.28 2.11 6.14
N MET A 311 11.01 1.06 6.48
CA MET A 311 11.02 -0.20 5.75
C MET A 311 10.57 -1.30 6.70
N THR A 312 9.54 -2.02 6.31
CA THR A 312 8.96 -3.15 7.05
C THR A 312 9.11 -4.43 6.26
N LEU A 313 9.03 -5.56 6.94
CA LEU A 313 8.92 -6.87 6.32
C LEU A 313 7.44 -7.25 6.21
N GLU A 314 6.99 -7.47 4.99
CA GLU A 314 5.63 -7.89 4.70
C GLU A 314 5.62 -9.34 4.23
N LYS A 315 4.57 -10.07 4.59
CA LYS A 315 4.36 -11.41 4.05
C LYS A 315 4.11 -11.31 2.55
N ASN A 316 4.99 -11.95 1.78
CA ASN A 316 4.82 -12.02 0.35
C ASN A 316 3.80 -13.11 0.04
N PRO A 317 2.66 -12.79 -0.57
CA PRO A 317 1.69 -13.83 -0.89
C PRO A 317 2.28 -14.82 -1.89
N ILE A 318 2.12 -16.05 -1.54
CA ILE A 318 2.65 -17.30 -2.03
C ILE A 318 2.90 -17.30 -3.55
N ARG A 319 4.14 -17.63 -3.93
CA ARG A 319 4.49 -18.01 -5.31
C ARG A 319 4.20 -19.49 -5.49
N HIS A 320 2.99 -19.83 -5.91
CA HIS A 320 2.68 -21.19 -6.35
C HIS A 320 1.99 -21.15 -7.71
N ASP A 321 2.41 -22.01 -8.62
CA ASP A 321 1.68 -22.26 -9.86
C ASP A 321 0.24 -22.68 -9.51
N GLY A 322 -0.73 -21.85 -9.90
CA GLY A 322 -2.14 -22.07 -9.63
C GLY A 322 -2.68 -21.53 -8.30
N ALA A 323 -1.87 -20.89 -7.47
CA ALA A 323 -2.36 -20.24 -6.25
C ALA A 323 -2.99 -18.88 -6.54
N VAL A 324 -4.01 -18.54 -5.77
CA VAL A 324 -4.59 -17.20 -5.72
C VAL A 324 -3.58 -16.24 -5.10
N LEU A 325 -3.18 -15.20 -5.84
CA LEU A 325 -2.31 -14.16 -5.32
C LEU A 325 -3.11 -13.15 -4.48
N GLU A 326 -2.56 -12.77 -3.34
CA GLU A 326 -2.96 -11.53 -2.67
C GLU A 326 -2.52 -10.35 -3.53
N PRO A 327 -3.36 -9.34 -3.78
CA PRO A 327 -2.95 -8.20 -4.56
C PRO A 327 -1.91 -7.34 -3.84
N LEU A 328 -0.95 -6.81 -4.59
CA LEU A 328 0.01 -5.83 -4.08
C LEU A 328 -0.62 -4.44 -4.13
N ALA A 329 -0.88 -3.84 -2.97
CA ALA A 329 -1.37 -2.47 -2.90
C ALA A 329 -0.30 -1.51 -3.44
N THR A 330 -0.59 -0.82 -4.55
CA THR A 330 0.36 0.08 -5.20
C THR A 330 -0.35 1.20 -5.96
N ASP A 331 0.40 2.25 -6.29
CA ASP A 331 -0.07 3.27 -7.23
C ASP A 331 0.00 2.75 -8.66
N PRO A 332 -1.04 2.98 -9.51
CA PRO A 332 -1.06 2.50 -10.90
C PRO A 332 0.14 2.96 -11.75
N GLY A 333 0.81 4.05 -11.39
CA GLY A 333 2.02 4.50 -12.08
C GLY A 333 3.24 3.59 -11.92
N MET A 334 3.21 2.69 -10.93
CA MET A 334 4.25 1.68 -10.74
C MET A 334 4.08 0.48 -11.68
N ILE A 335 2.85 0.17 -12.11
CA ILE A 335 2.51 -1.06 -12.85
C ILE A 335 3.21 -1.14 -14.22
N PRO A 336 3.19 -0.10 -15.10
CA PRO A 336 3.80 -0.21 -16.42
C PRO A 336 5.31 -0.51 -16.40
N LEU A 337 5.98 -0.12 -15.32
CA LEU A 337 7.43 -0.30 -15.14
C LEU A 337 7.80 -1.48 -14.25
N TRP A 338 6.80 -2.22 -13.76
CA TRP A 338 7.05 -3.39 -12.92
C TRP A 338 7.66 -4.52 -13.74
N ARG A 339 8.82 -5.03 -13.31
CA ARG A 339 9.56 -6.02 -14.08
C ARG A 339 8.90 -7.40 -13.95
N GLU A 340 8.66 -8.06 -15.09
CA GLU A 340 8.16 -9.43 -15.12
C GLU A 340 9.05 -10.40 -14.32
N ALA A 341 10.36 -10.20 -14.32
CA ALA A 341 11.30 -10.99 -13.52
C ALA A 341 11.05 -10.90 -12.00
N SER A 342 10.35 -9.86 -11.54
CA SER A 342 9.95 -9.67 -10.14
C SER A 342 8.53 -10.16 -9.85
N TRP A 343 7.86 -10.76 -10.82
CA TRP A 343 6.50 -11.26 -10.64
C TRP A 343 6.47 -12.49 -9.74
N ARG A 344 5.40 -12.60 -8.96
CA ARG A 344 5.15 -13.73 -8.06
C ARG A 344 4.56 -14.94 -8.78
N HIS A 345 3.94 -14.72 -9.94
CA HIS A 345 3.43 -15.77 -10.82
C HIS A 345 3.96 -15.57 -12.24
N LYS A 346 4.30 -16.65 -12.95
CA LYS A 346 4.90 -16.61 -14.29
C LYS A 346 4.01 -16.01 -15.38
N ASP A 347 2.67 -16.11 -15.22
CA ASP A 347 1.70 -15.71 -16.24
C ASP A 347 1.13 -14.32 -15.96
N TYR A 348 1.12 -13.88 -14.69
CA TYR A 348 0.51 -12.61 -14.32
C TYR A 348 1.03 -12.09 -12.98
N GLU A 349 0.92 -10.77 -12.77
CA GLU A 349 1.02 -10.14 -11.47
C GLU A 349 -0.31 -9.48 -11.13
N LEU A 350 -0.62 -9.40 -9.82
CA LEU A 350 -1.87 -8.88 -9.32
C LEU A 350 -1.61 -7.69 -8.40
N PHE A 351 -2.22 -6.56 -8.74
CA PHE A 351 -2.13 -5.33 -7.97
C PHE A 351 -3.50 -4.87 -7.50
N GLU A 352 -3.54 -4.13 -6.40
CA GLU A 352 -4.69 -3.37 -5.94
C GLU A 352 -4.35 -1.89 -5.96
N TRP A 353 -5.27 -1.07 -6.43
CA TRP A 353 -5.08 0.38 -6.40
C TRP A 353 -5.08 0.89 -4.95
N GLU A 354 -3.91 1.32 -4.44
CA GLU A 354 -3.75 1.74 -3.03
C GLU A 354 -4.75 2.85 -2.64
N GLN A 355 -5.04 3.79 -3.55
CA GLN A 355 -5.98 4.89 -3.29
C GLN A 355 -7.45 4.44 -3.35
N PHE A 356 -7.77 3.42 -4.11
CA PHE A 356 -9.12 2.88 -4.31
C PHE A 356 -9.13 1.36 -4.11
N PRO A 357 -9.02 0.88 -2.84
CA PRO A 357 -9.04 -0.54 -2.54
C PRO A 357 -10.27 -1.23 -3.13
N GLY A 358 -10.08 -2.43 -3.67
CA GLY A 358 -11.08 -3.19 -4.41
C GLY A 358 -10.98 -3.03 -5.93
N ILE A 359 -10.21 -2.07 -6.47
CA ILE A 359 -9.88 -2.04 -7.90
C ILE A 359 -8.61 -2.86 -8.11
N LEU A 360 -8.75 -4.00 -8.78
CA LEU A 360 -7.66 -4.93 -9.07
C LEU A 360 -7.11 -4.72 -10.49
N PHE A 361 -5.79 -4.69 -10.61
CA PHE A 361 -5.10 -4.69 -11.89
C PHE A 361 -4.41 -6.04 -12.10
N PHE A 362 -4.76 -6.72 -13.18
CA PHE A 362 -4.07 -7.88 -13.71
C PHE A 362 -3.07 -7.42 -14.77
N ASP A 363 -1.78 -7.61 -14.53
CA ASP A 363 -0.75 -7.44 -15.55
C ASP A 363 -0.36 -8.84 -16.06
N THR A 364 -0.66 -9.14 -17.31
CA THR A 364 -0.48 -10.47 -17.90
C THR A 364 0.79 -10.51 -18.76
N ALA A 365 1.46 -11.68 -18.83
CA ALA A 365 2.70 -11.86 -19.55
C ALA A 365 2.56 -11.54 -21.06
N ASP A 366 1.46 -11.97 -21.64
CA ASP A 366 1.14 -11.77 -23.05
C ASP A 366 -0.37 -11.70 -23.29
N TYR A 367 -0.77 -11.39 -24.54
CA TYR A 367 -2.17 -11.37 -24.94
C TYR A 367 -2.83 -12.76 -24.90
N LYS A 368 -2.05 -13.84 -25.04
CA LYS A 368 -2.61 -15.18 -24.95
C LYS A 368 -3.08 -15.49 -23.53
N VAL A 369 -2.24 -15.19 -22.55
CA VAL A 369 -2.61 -15.33 -21.13
C VAL A 369 -3.79 -14.41 -20.79
N GLN A 370 -3.79 -13.20 -21.29
CA GLN A 370 -4.90 -12.26 -21.12
C GLN A 370 -6.21 -12.81 -21.73
N ASP A 371 -6.15 -13.34 -22.94
CA ASP A 371 -7.27 -14.00 -23.60
C ASP A 371 -7.78 -15.22 -22.80
N ASP A 372 -6.88 -16.02 -22.23
CA ASP A 372 -7.24 -17.20 -21.43
C ASP A 372 -8.02 -16.80 -20.16
N PHE A 373 -7.74 -15.62 -19.58
CA PHE A 373 -8.49 -15.08 -18.45
C PHE A 373 -9.80 -14.37 -18.86
N PHE A 374 -9.77 -13.55 -19.91
CA PHE A 374 -10.76 -12.48 -20.10
C PHE A 374 -11.52 -12.53 -21.43
N LYS A 375 -11.08 -13.29 -22.43
CA LYS A 375 -11.69 -13.27 -23.77
C LYS A 375 -13.18 -13.66 -23.76
N ARG A 376 -13.56 -14.76 -23.12
CA ARG A 376 -14.97 -15.19 -23.03
C ARG A 376 -15.80 -14.16 -22.29
N LEU A 377 -15.24 -13.60 -21.24
CA LEU A 377 -15.87 -12.54 -20.45
C LEU A 377 -16.11 -11.27 -21.29
N ALA A 378 -15.14 -10.87 -22.13
CA ALA A 378 -15.31 -9.75 -23.07
C ALA A 378 -16.48 -9.98 -24.04
N PHE A 379 -16.62 -11.20 -24.57
CA PHE A 379 -17.76 -11.55 -25.42
C PHE A 379 -19.08 -11.54 -24.65
N TYR A 380 -19.07 -12.07 -23.44
CA TYR A 380 -20.24 -12.09 -22.56
C TYR A 380 -20.74 -10.69 -22.17
N THR A 381 -19.82 -9.74 -21.96
CA THR A 381 -20.15 -8.41 -21.43
C THR A 381 -20.52 -7.40 -22.49
N GLU A 382 -19.78 -7.34 -23.60
CA GLU A 382 -19.77 -6.16 -24.46
C GLU A 382 -19.99 -6.45 -25.94
N LYS A 383 -19.59 -7.64 -26.42
CA LYS A 383 -19.69 -7.92 -27.86
C LYS A 383 -21.13 -8.17 -28.28
N THR A 384 -21.72 -7.24 -29.05
CA THR A 384 -23.09 -7.34 -29.56
C THR A 384 -23.30 -8.67 -30.26
N GLY A 385 -24.42 -9.35 -29.95
CA GLY A 385 -24.77 -10.69 -30.43
C GLY A 385 -24.22 -11.84 -29.54
N TYR A 386 -23.41 -11.53 -28.53
CA TYR A 386 -22.90 -12.50 -27.56
C TYR A 386 -23.23 -12.12 -26.11
N ILE A 387 -23.70 -10.90 -25.87
CA ILE A 387 -24.00 -10.37 -24.53
C ILE A 387 -24.89 -11.35 -23.77
N GLY A 388 -24.49 -11.69 -22.55
CA GLY A 388 -25.18 -12.64 -21.68
C GLY A 388 -25.07 -14.11 -22.11
N THR A 389 -24.21 -14.44 -23.09
CA THR A 389 -24.06 -15.80 -23.62
C THR A 389 -22.65 -16.33 -23.34
N LEU A 390 -22.57 -17.56 -22.81
CA LEU A 390 -21.30 -18.26 -22.65
C LEU A 390 -20.91 -18.95 -23.96
N VAL A 391 -19.90 -18.43 -24.62
CA VAL A 391 -19.42 -18.91 -25.94
C VAL A 391 -18.43 -20.06 -25.74
N GLN A 392 -18.58 -21.15 -26.50
CA GLN A 392 -17.64 -22.29 -26.45
C GLN A 392 -16.27 -21.90 -27.01
N ASP A 393 -15.18 -22.55 -26.52
CA ASP A 393 -13.80 -22.26 -26.96
C ASP A 393 -13.63 -22.34 -28.46
N LYS A 394 -14.22 -23.38 -29.11
CA LYS A 394 -14.18 -23.55 -30.56
C LYS A 394 -14.75 -22.37 -31.34
N ASP A 395 -15.71 -21.64 -30.76
CA ASP A 395 -16.40 -20.50 -31.39
C ASP A 395 -15.66 -19.19 -31.12
N LEU A 396 -14.68 -19.20 -30.22
CA LEU A 396 -13.77 -18.08 -29.91
C LEU A 396 -12.44 -18.16 -30.69
N VAL A 397 -12.16 -19.28 -31.38
CA VAL A 397 -10.94 -19.44 -32.18
C VAL A 397 -10.88 -18.37 -33.27
N GLY A 398 -9.75 -17.70 -33.39
CA GLY A 398 -9.52 -16.64 -34.39
C GLY A 398 -10.23 -15.32 -34.09
N LYS A 399 -10.98 -15.23 -32.99
CA LYS A 399 -11.55 -13.97 -32.52
C LYS A 399 -10.61 -13.32 -31.51
N HIS A 400 -10.63 -12.02 -31.45
CA HIS A 400 -9.84 -11.23 -30.50
C HIS A 400 -10.76 -10.63 -29.44
N GLY A 401 -10.33 -10.61 -28.18
CA GLY A 401 -10.99 -9.87 -27.11
C GLY A 401 -10.70 -8.36 -27.24
N PHE A 402 -10.03 -7.83 -26.25
CA PHE A 402 -9.49 -6.46 -26.27
C PHE A 402 -8.02 -6.51 -25.82
N ASN A 403 -7.25 -5.44 -26.06
CA ASN A 403 -5.87 -5.34 -25.61
C ASN A 403 -5.76 -4.95 -24.11
N ALA A 404 -6.86 -4.44 -23.56
CA ALA A 404 -7.06 -4.16 -22.16
C ALA A 404 -8.54 -4.41 -21.83
N HIS A 405 -8.87 -4.58 -20.57
CA HIS A 405 -10.22 -4.92 -20.13
C HIS A 405 -10.58 -4.24 -18.82
N ASP A 406 -11.87 -3.99 -18.64
CA ASP A 406 -12.48 -3.49 -17.42
C ASP A 406 -13.77 -4.24 -17.10
N TYR A 407 -13.95 -4.66 -15.85
CA TYR A 407 -15.15 -5.40 -15.44
C TYR A 407 -15.63 -4.97 -14.06
N ARG A 408 -16.92 -4.69 -13.95
CA ARG A 408 -17.59 -4.45 -12.67
C ARG A 408 -18.01 -5.74 -11.99
N SER A 409 -18.12 -5.69 -10.66
CA SER A 409 -18.44 -6.87 -9.83
C SER A 409 -19.77 -7.56 -10.20
N GLU A 410 -20.80 -6.79 -10.62
CA GLU A 410 -22.10 -7.33 -11.02
C GLU A 410 -22.01 -8.22 -12.26
N THR A 411 -21.25 -7.77 -13.26
CA THR A 411 -21.05 -8.52 -14.51
C THR A 411 -20.25 -9.80 -14.26
N LEU A 412 -19.21 -9.71 -13.42
CA LEU A 412 -18.42 -10.86 -13.02
C LEU A 412 -19.27 -11.89 -12.26
N ALA A 413 -20.10 -11.45 -11.32
CA ALA A 413 -21.01 -12.33 -10.58
C ALA A 413 -22.02 -13.02 -11.50
N ALA A 414 -22.61 -12.28 -12.45
CA ALA A 414 -23.55 -12.83 -13.43
C ALA A 414 -22.91 -13.87 -14.34
N PHE A 415 -21.68 -13.61 -14.85
CA PHE A 415 -20.93 -14.53 -15.69
C PHE A 415 -20.66 -15.86 -14.98
N PHE A 416 -20.12 -15.81 -13.77
CA PHE A 416 -19.80 -17.04 -13.02
C PHE A 416 -21.07 -17.76 -12.51
N SER A 417 -22.14 -17.04 -12.20
CA SER A 417 -23.44 -17.65 -11.85
C SER A 417 -24.03 -18.41 -13.02
N LEU A 418 -23.98 -17.83 -14.22
CA LEU A 418 -24.46 -18.52 -15.42
C LEU A 418 -23.61 -19.75 -15.73
N ALA A 419 -22.29 -19.66 -15.60
CA ALA A 419 -21.40 -20.78 -15.81
C ALA A 419 -21.69 -21.93 -14.83
N GLU A 420 -21.89 -21.62 -13.54
CA GLU A 420 -22.23 -22.60 -12.50
C GLU A 420 -23.61 -23.24 -12.76
N SER A 421 -24.63 -22.46 -13.01
CA SER A 421 -26.01 -22.95 -13.18
C SER A 421 -26.20 -23.81 -14.43
N THR A 422 -25.36 -23.60 -15.46
CA THR A 422 -25.41 -24.36 -16.71
C THR A 422 -24.35 -25.47 -16.80
N ASN A 423 -23.54 -25.67 -15.74
CA ASN A 423 -22.36 -26.54 -15.76
C ASN A 423 -21.45 -26.26 -16.95
N PHE A 424 -21.27 -24.99 -17.30
CA PHE A 424 -20.44 -24.61 -18.44
C PHE A 424 -18.95 -24.87 -18.13
N PRO A 425 -18.19 -25.53 -19.03
CA PRO A 425 -16.79 -25.81 -18.80
C PRO A 425 -15.96 -24.53 -18.95
N LEU A 426 -15.52 -23.97 -17.81
CA LEU A 426 -14.54 -22.88 -17.76
C LEU A 426 -13.13 -23.42 -17.93
N ASN A 427 -12.24 -22.66 -18.55
CA ASN A 427 -10.81 -23.01 -18.61
C ASN A 427 -10.12 -22.76 -17.25
N GLU A 428 -8.86 -23.21 -17.11
CA GLU A 428 -8.10 -23.10 -15.86
C GLU A 428 -7.89 -21.65 -15.41
N LYS A 429 -7.69 -20.71 -16.34
CA LYS A 429 -7.50 -19.28 -16.01
C LYS A 429 -8.80 -18.61 -15.59
N GLU A 430 -9.92 -18.97 -16.18
CA GLU A 430 -11.25 -18.49 -15.76
C GLU A 430 -11.61 -19.04 -14.36
N ILE A 431 -11.23 -20.27 -14.05
CA ILE A 431 -11.40 -20.84 -12.69
C ILE A 431 -10.52 -20.08 -11.70
N LEU A 432 -9.26 -19.85 -12.04
CA LEU A 432 -8.33 -19.07 -11.20
C LEU A 432 -8.84 -17.64 -11.00
N LEU A 433 -9.35 -16.99 -12.06
CA LEU A 433 -9.97 -15.65 -11.95
C LEU A 433 -11.12 -15.68 -10.94
N LYS A 434 -12.03 -16.63 -11.04
CA LYS A 434 -13.14 -16.78 -10.09
C LYS A 434 -12.64 -16.89 -8.64
N ASP A 435 -11.60 -17.68 -8.41
CA ASP A 435 -11.07 -17.88 -7.06
C ASP A 435 -10.38 -16.61 -6.53
N ILE A 436 -9.67 -15.86 -7.38
CA ILE A 436 -9.12 -14.54 -7.05
C ILE A 436 -10.26 -13.56 -6.68
N LEU A 437 -11.33 -13.53 -7.46
CA LEU A 437 -12.46 -12.62 -7.21
C LEU A 437 -13.20 -12.94 -5.90
N LEU A 438 -13.37 -14.23 -5.58
CA LEU A 438 -13.95 -14.69 -4.32
C LEU A 438 -13.06 -14.30 -3.12
N HIS A 439 -11.75 -14.54 -3.27
CA HIS A 439 -10.78 -14.23 -2.21
C HIS A 439 -10.74 -12.75 -1.87
N ASN A 440 -10.82 -11.90 -2.90
CA ASN A 440 -10.78 -10.44 -2.74
C ASN A 440 -12.17 -9.80 -2.51
N GLY A 441 -13.22 -10.60 -2.43
CA GLY A 441 -14.57 -10.10 -2.17
C GLY A 441 -15.21 -9.30 -3.30
N ILE A 442 -14.64 -9.37 -4.52
CA ILE A 442 -15.23 -8.77 -5.73
C ILE A 442 -16.54 -9.46 -6.08
N ILE A 443 -16.60 -10.77 -5.91
CA ILE A 443 -17.83 -11.56 -5.95
C ILE A 443 -17.95 -12.37 -4.66
N LYS A 444 -19.18 -12.79 -4.32
CA LYS A 444 -19.46 -13.58 -3.12
C LYS A 444 -20.36 -14.76 -3.48
N LYS A 445 -20.28 -15.85 -2.71
CA LYS A 445 -21.27 -16.93 -2.85
C LYS A 445 -22.65 -16.47 -2.40
N ALA A 446 -23.64 -16.61 -3.26
CA ALA A 446 -25.02 -16.31 -2.93
C ALA A 446 -25.66 -17.47 -2.15
N SER A 447 -26.54 -17.15 -1.20
CA SER A 447 -27.22 -18.14 -0.37
C SER A 447 -28.12 -19.10 -1.16
N GLY A 448 -28.61 -18.67 -2.33
CA GLY A 448 -29.44 -19.44 -3.26
C GLY A 448 -28.68 -20.23 -4.31
N GLY A 449 -27.35 -20.25 -4.27
CA GLY A 449 -26.49 -20.78 -5.33
C GLY A 449 -26.03 -19.69 -6.29
N GLY A 450 -24.93 -19.95 -7.00
CA GLY A 450 -24.27 -18.95 -7.85
C GLY A 450 -23.51 -17.88 -7.05
N TYR A 451 -23.41 -16.68 -7.61
CA TYR A 451 -22.60 -15.59 -7.06
C TYR A 451 -23.40 -14.28 -7.06
N GLU A 452 -23.14 -13.44 -6.08
CA GLU A 452 -23.63 -12.07 -6.02
C GLU A 452 -22.45 -11.08 -6.09
N SER A 453 -22.72 -9.85 -6.51
CA SER A 453 -21.71 -8.80 -6.55
C SER A 453 -21.21 -8.47 -5.15
N GLY A 454 -19.90 -8.35 -5.02
CA GLY A 454 -19.26 -7.71 -3.88
C GLY A 454 -18.95 -6.25 -4.19
N TYR A 455 -17.81 -5.77 -3.69
CA TYR A 455 -17.31 -4.43 -3.97
C TYR A 455 -16.01 -4.51 -4.77
N GLY A 456 -15.93 -3.75 -5.85
CA GLY A 456 -14.70 -3.58 -6.61
C GLY A 456 -14.86 -3.71 -8.12
N ALA A 457 -13.71 -3.71 -8.78
CA ALA A 457 -13.59 -3.82 -10.23
C ALA A 457 -12.32 -4.59 -10.61
N VAL A 458 -12.28 -5.10 -11.84
CA VAL A 458 -11.11 -5.76 -12.41
C VAL A 458 -10.68 -5.04 -13.67
N ILE A 459 -9.39 -4.77 -13.76
CA ILE A 459 -8.72 -4.19 -14.93
C ILE A 459 -7.63 -5.15 -15.38
N SER A 460 -7.45 -5.35 -16.68
CA SER A 460 -6.35 -6.14 -17.19
C SER A 460 -5.51 -5.39 -18.22
N LEU A 461 -4.20 -5.61 -18.15
CA LEU A 461 -3.17 -5.10 -19.04
C LEU A 461 -2.32 -6.27 -19.53
N SER A 462 -1.50 -6.07 -20.57
CA SER A 462 -0.53 -7.06 -21.03
C SER A 462 0.85 -6.45 -21.21
N GLN A 463 1.89 -7.20 -20.83
CA GLN A 463 3.30 -6.85 -21.07
C GLN A 463 3.64 -6.79 -22.56
N GLU A 464 2.89 -7.51 -23.39
CA GLU A 464 3.05 -7.47 -24.86
C GLU A 464 2.64 -6.13 -25.47
N SER A 465 1.85 -5.33 -24.77
CA SER A 465 1.49 -3.97 -25.22
C SER A 465 2.71 -3.05 -25.21
N ALA A 466 2.86 -2.24 -26.26
CA ALA A 466 3.92 -1.20 -26.27
C ALA A 466 3.77 -0.27 -25.05
N MET A 467 4.89 0.18 -24.49
CA MET A 467 4.93 0.95 -23.25
C MET A 467 3.99 2.17 -23.26
N TYR A 468 3.97 2.93 -24.36
CA TYR A 468 3.08 4.11 -24.47
C TYR A 468 1.59 3.73 -24.43
N LEU A 469 1.23 2.55 -24.95
CA LEU A 469 -0.14 2.02 -24.86
C LEU A 469 -0.45 1.56 -23.45
N ARG A 470 0.49 0.95 -22.75
CA ARG A 470 0.30 0.52 -21.36
C ARG A 470 -0.07 1.72 -20.47
N TYR A 471 0.61 2.86 -20.61
CA TYR A 471 0.23 4.09 -19.90
C TYR A 471 -1.16 4.60 -20.28
N THR A 472 -1.51 4.55 -21.57
CA THR A 472 -2.84 4.94 -22.04
C THR A 472 -3.91 4.02 -21.48
N PHE A 473 -3.67 2.71 -21.51
CA PHE A 473 -4.59 1.71 -20.96
C PHE A 473 -4.74 1.82 -19.44
N VAL A 474 -3.65 2.06 -18.70
CA VAL A 474 -3.75 2.32 -17.26
C VAL A 474 -4.68 3.48 -16.97
N ALA A 475 -4.61 4.57 -17.74
CA ALA A 475 -5.51 5.71 -17.56
C ALA A 475 -6.94 5.37 -17.99
N HIS A 476 -7.13 4.79 -19.18
CA HIS A 476 -8.45 4.45 -19.75
C HIS A 476 -9.21 3.47 -18.84
N GLU A 477 -8.61 2.30 -18.59
CA GLU A 477 -9.23 1.24 -17.80
C GLU A 477 -9.35 1.62 -16.30
N GLY A 478 -8.37 2.38 -15.80
CA GLY A 478 -8.42 2.87 -14.43
C GLY A 478 -9.57 3.83 -14.17
N PHE A 479 -9.90 4.69 -15.12
CA PHE A 479 -11.09 5.54 -15.02
C PHE A 479 -12.39 4.73 -15.10
N HIS A 480 -12.45 3.64 -15.89
CA HIS A 480 -13.56 2.68 -15.83
C HIS A 480 -13.68 2.07 -14.42
N GLY A 481 -12.57 1.60 -13.85
CA GLY A 481 -12.56 1.08 -12.48
C GLY A 481 -13.11 2.08 -11.47
N LEU A 482 -12.69 3.35 -11.56
CA LEU A 482 -13.20 4.41 -10.70
C LEU A 482 -14.69 4.67 -10.92
N PHE A 483 -15.15 4.69 -12.17
CA PHE A 483 -16.56 4.82 -12.52
C PHE A 483 -17.41 3.69 -11.92
N PHE A 484 -16.89 2.46 -11.87
CA PHE A 484 -17.60 1.32 -11.29
C PHE A 484 -17.78 1.42 -9.78
N VAL A 485 -16.77 1.90 -9.06
CA VAL A 485 -16.78 1.88 -7.58
C VAL A 485 -17.24 3.20 -6.94
N ASN A 486 -17.26 4.32 -7.69
CA ASN A 486 -17.56 5.64 -7.13
C ASN A 486 -18.81 6.26 -7.74
N GLU A 487 -19.88 6.31 -6.94
CA GLU A 487 -21.19 6.84 -7.37
C GLU A 487 -21.18 8.34 -7.65
N ASP A 488 -20.44 9.11 -6.86
CA ASP A 488 -20.30 10.57 -7.07
C ASP A 488 -19.62 10.85 -8.41
N PHE A 489 -18.61 10.06 -8.77
CA PHE A 489 -17.93 10.19 -10.05
C PHE A 489 -18.85 9.80 -11.21
N ARG A 490 -19.62 8.70 -11.09
CA ARG A 490 -20.64 8.33 -12.09
C ARG A 490 -21.64 9.45 -12.31
N SER A 491 -22.13 10.05 -11.23
CA SER A 491 -23.09 11.15 -11.30
C SER A 491 -22.49 12.39 -11.98
N MET A 492 -21.21 12.69 -11.69
CA MET A 492 -20.49 13.76 -12.37
C MET A 492 -20.31 13.48 -13.86
N VAL A 493 -19.93 12.26 -14.23
CA VAL A 493 -19.82 11.83 -15.65
C VAL A 493 -21.18 11.98 -16.37
N ALA A 494 -22.27 11.51 -15.77
CA ALA A 494 -23.60 11.64 -16.35
C ALA A 494 -23.94 13.12 -16.60
N SER A 495 -23.69 13.98 -15.63
CA SER A 495 -23.95 15.43 -15.79
C SER A 495 -23.08 16.05 -16.90
N VAL A 496 -21.80 15.67 -17.00
CA VAL A 496 -20.94 16.18 -18.09
C VAL A 496 -21.40 15.68 -19.45
N TYR A 497 -21.79 14.41 -19.55
CA TYR A 497 -22.33 13.81 -20.77
C TYR A 497 -23.61 14.55 -21.26
N GLU A 498 -24.56 14.76 -20.35
CA GLU A 498 -25.83 15.43 -20.66
C GLU A 498 -25.65 16.89 -21.11
N ASN A 499 -24.58 17.55 -20.66
CA ASN A 499 -24.28 18.94 -21.01
C ASN A 499 -23.16 19.08 -22.07
N ALA A 500 -22.67 17.96 -22.61
CA ALA A 500 -21.65 17.99 -23.65
C ALA A 500 -22.17 18.50 -24.98
N ASP A 501 -21.25 18.97 -25.83
CA ASP A 501 -21.63 19.43 -27.19
C ASP A 501 -22.35 18.33 -27.99
N PRO A 502 -23.59 18.55 -28.43
CA PRO A 502 -24.41 17.52 -29.09
C PRO A 502 -23.79 16.95 -30.38
N LEU A 503 -23.05 17.76 -31.15
CA LEU A 503 -22.38 17.26 -32.36
C LEU A 503 -21.15 16.41 -32.01
N SER A 504 -20.41 16.75 -30.97
CA SER A 504 -19.35 15.92 -30.47
C SER A 504 -19.88 14.58 -29.95
N LEU A 505 -20.98 14.55 -29.20
CA LEU A 505 -21.61 13.30 -28.77
C LEU A 505 -22.11 12.48 -29.98
N HIS A 506 -22.74 13.12 -30.94
CA HIS A 506 -23.16 12.42 -32.15
C HIS A 506 -21.99 11.83 -32.91
N PHE A 507 -20.88 12.57 -33.05
CA PHE A 507 -19.64 12.06 -33.64
C PHE A 507 -19.12 10.81 -32.89
N LEU A 508 -19.08 10.83 -31.57
CA LEU A 508 -18.60 9.70 -30.77
C LEU A 508 -19.50 8.46 -30.94
N HIS A 509 -20.82 8.62 -30.92
CA HIS A 509 -21.78 7.53 -31.16
C HIS A 509 -21.60 6.94 -32.57
N ARG A 510 -21.43 7.80 -33.59
CA ARG A 510 -21.17 7.34 -34.96
C ARG A 510 -19.81 6.63 -35.06
N TYR A 511 -18.78 7.12 -34.38
CA TYR A 511 -17.51 6.46 -34.30
C TYR A 511 -17.66 5.04 -33.71
N PHE A 512 -18.31 4.87 -32.56
CA PHE A 512 -18.55 3.55 -31.97
C PHE A 512 -19.33 2.63 -32.90
N SER A 513 -20.35 3.14 -33.58
CA SER A 513 -21.18 2.33 -34.51
C SER A 513 -20.38 1.85 -35.73
N LEU A 514 -19.36 2.60 -36.18
CA LEU A 514 -18.60 2.31 -37.39
C LEU A 514 -17.33 1.48 -37.10
N GLN A 515 -16.95 1.28 -35.83
CA GLN A 515 -15.83 0.46 -35.43
C GLN A 515 -16.29 -0.97 -35.08
N ALA A 516 -16.29 -1.85 -36.07
CA ALA A 516 -16.73 -3.25 -35.89
C ALA A 516 -15.94 -4.01 -34.79
N SER A 517 -14.71 -3.58 -34.48
CA SER A 517 -13.92 -4.17 -33.39
C SER A 517 -14.44 -3.84 -32.00
N LEU A 518 -15.10 -2.67 -31.82
CA LEU A 518 -15.70 -2.28 -30.55
C LEU A 518 -17.03 -3.01 -30.33
N ASN A 519 -17.94 -2.91 -31.29
CA ASN A 519 -19.23 -3.59 -31.30
C ASN A 519 -20.09 -3.31 -30.05
N TYR A 520 -20.07 -2.05 -29.57
CA TYR A 520 -20.79 -1.62 -28.36
C TYR A 520 -22.31 -1.58 -28.55
N ASN A 521 -23.05 -1.81 -27.46
CA ASN A 521 -24.51 -1.57 -27.42
C ASN A 521 -24.78 -0.09 -27.16
N LEU A 522 -25.00 0.67 -28.23
CA LEU A 522 -25.25 2.13 -28.15
C LEU A 522 -26.55 2.53 -27.45
N ASN A 523 -27.43 1.58 -27.16
CA ASN A 523 -28.67 1.83 -26.40
C ASN A 523 -28.47 1.69 -24.89
N ASP A 524 -27.30 1.24 -24.45
CA ASP A 524 -26.94 1.14 -23.03
C ASP A 524 -26.36 2.47 -22.56
N THR A 525 -27.18 3.27 -21.87
CA THR A 525 -26.79 4.59 -21.36
C THR A 525 -25.62 4.50 -20.38
N TYR A 526 -25.58 3.45 -19.54
CA TYR A 526 -24.50 3.24 -18.60
C TYR A 526 -23.16 3.02 -19.33
N LEU A 527 -23.16 2.15 -20.33
CA LEU A 527 -22.00 1.91 -21.19
C LEU A 527 -21.57 3.19 -21.92
N MET A 528 -22.55 3.96 -22.49
CA MET A 528 -22.20 5.18 -23.19
C MET A 528 -21.57 6.26 -22.30
N HIS A 529 -22.06 6.41 -21.08
CA HIS A 529 -21.44 7.33 -20.11
C HIS A 529 -20.01 6.86 -19.75
N ASN A 530 -19.83 5.56 -19.52
CA ASN A 530 -18.56 4.97 -19.16
C ASN A 530 -17.53 5.15 -20.27
N GLU A 531 -17.88 4.80 -21.51
CA GLU A 531 -17.01 4.94 -22.68
C GLU A 531 -16.72 6.41 -23.03
N PHE A 532 -17.72 7.27 -22.99
CA PHE A 532 -17.50 8.71 -23.19
C PHE A 532 -16.45 9.24 -22.21
N MET A 533 -16.63 8.94 -20.92
CA MET A 533 -15.71 9.35 -19.87
C MET A 533 -14.30 8.84 -20.16
N ALA A 534 -14.13 7.55 -20.44
CA ALA A 534 -12.82 6.95 -20.68
C ALA A 534 -12.13 7.58 -21.90
N TYR A 535 -12.85 7.80 -23.01
CA TYR A 535 -12.30 8.42 -24.22
C TYR A 535 -11.86 9.87 -24.02
N VAL A 536 -12.59 10.67 -23.21
CA VAL A 536 -12.20 12.06 -22.95
C VAL A 536 -11.13 12.16 -21.86
N MET A 537 -10.96 11.12 -21.03
CA MET A 537 -10.04 11.11 -19.91
C MET A 537 -8.75 10.31 -20.16
N GLN A 538 -8.64 9.53 -21.24
CA GLN A 538 -7.44 8.71 -21.52
C GLN A 538 -6.22 9.52 -21.96
N GLN A 539 -6.41 10.78 -22.41
CA GLN A 539 -5.37 11.71 -22.82
C GLN A 539 -5.35 12.93 -21.89
N SER A 540 -4.22 13.62 -21.82
CA SER A 540 -4.21 14.92 -21.13
C SER A 540 -5.20 15.88 -21.79
N VAL A 541 -5.79 16.80 -21.03
CA VAL A 541 -6.75 17.80 -21.55
C VAL A 541 -6.20 18.52 -22.80
N ALA A 542 -4.90 18.86 -22.78
CA ALA A 542 -4.22 19.51 -23.91
C ALA A 542 -4.19 18.66 -25.18
N GLN A 543 -4.24 17.34 -25.07
CA GLN A 543 -4.18 16.40 -26.19
C GLN A 543 -5.55 15.88 -26.61
N THR A 544 -6.58 15.99 -25.75
CA THR A 544 -7.90 15.43 -26.01
C THR A 544 -8.50 15.98 -27.31
N GLY A 545 -8.45 17.30 -27.54
CA GLY A 545 -8.99 17.89 -28.76
C GLY A 545 -8.31 17.36 -30.02
N SER A 546 -7.00 17.33 -30.05
CA SER A 546 -6.25 16.82 -31.22
C SER A 546 -6.43 15.31 -31.40
N TYR A 547 -6.60 14.53 -30.32
CA TYR A 547 -6.93 13.11 -30.43
C TYR A 547 -8.24 12.88 -31.21
N PHE A 548 -9.27 13.66 -30.94
CA PHE A 548 -10.52 13.56 -31.69
C PHE A 548 -10.44 14.17 -33.10
N ALA A 549 -9.83 15.34 -33.24
CA ALA A 549 -9.77 16.07 -34.50
C ALA A 549 -8.76 15.47 -35.51
N ASP A 550 -7.56 15.12 -35.02
CA ASP A 550 -6.46 14.72 -35.90
C ASP A 550 -6.32 13.21 -36.04
N ASN A 551 -6.90 12.43 -35.09
CA ASN A 551 -6.87 10.97 -35.16
C ASN A 551 -8.23 10.38 -35.52
N LEU A 552 -9.27 10.56 -34.69
CA LEU A 552 -10.53 9.87 -34.90
C LEU A 552 -11.31 10.42 -36.09
N ALA A 553 -11.35 11.74 -36.25
CA ALA A 553 -12.04 12.36 -37.39
C ALA A 553 -11.29 12.18 -38.72
N GLN A 554 -10.03 11.77 -38.70
CA GLN A 554 -9.26 11.44 -39.92
C GLN A 554 -9.39 9.97 -40.32
N ARG A 555 -10.04 9.12 -39.52
CA ARG A 555 -10.21 7.71 -39.88
C ARG A 555 -11.07 7.56 -41.15
N GLY A 556 -10.59 6.76 -42.10
CA GLY A 556 -11.25 6.60 -43.38
C GLY A 556 -12.70 6.07 -43.31
N SER A 557 -13.06 5.30 -42.27
CA SER A 557 -14.43 4.89 -42.00
C SER A 557 -15.34 6.08 -41.67
N MET A 558 -14.86 6.97 -40.80
CA MET A 558 -15.56 8.17 -40.38
C MET A 558 -15.70 9.19 -41.53
N LEU A 559 -14.60 9.48 -42.21
CA LEU A 559 -14.59 10.42 -43.34
C LEU A 559 -15.55 10.01 -44.48
N ARG A 560 -15.70 8.69 -44.70
CA ARG A 560 -16.65 8.20 -45.72
C ARG A 560 -18.10 8.23 -45.27
N ALA A 561 -18.35 7.93 -43.99
CA ALA A 561 -19.70 7.80 -43.48
C ALA A 561 -20.29 9.14 -42.98
N GLU A 562 -19.46 9.99 -42.38
CA GLU A 562 -19.87 11.20 -41.65
C GLU A 562 -18.93 12.38 -41.93
N PRO A 563 -18.76 12.78 -43.23
CA PRO A 563 -17.78 13.82 -43.58
C PRO A 563 -18.08 15.18 -42.92
N GLU A 564 -19.35 15.54 -42.75
CA GLU A 564 -19.75 16.80 -42.13
C GLU A 564 -19.42 16.84 -40.63
N LEU A 565 -19.68 15.74 -39.93
CA LEU A 565 -19.29 15.61 -38.51
C LEU A 565 -17.78 15.65 -38.36
N CYS A 566 -17.02 14.97 -39.23
CA CYS A 566 -15.56 15.03 -39.23
C CYS A 566 -15.07 16.46 -39.44
N ALA A 567 -15.61 17.18 -40.40
CA ALA A 567 -15.29 18.59 -40.65
C ALA A 567 -15.58 19.46 -39.40
N TYR A 568 -16.74 19.30 -38.79
CA TYR A 568 -17.11 20.00 -37.56
C TYR A 568 -16.07 19.77 -36.44
N ILE A 569 -15.69 18.51 -36.18
CA ILE A 569 -14.71 18.17 -35.12
C ILE A 569 -13.34 18.77 -35.44
N GLN A 570 -12.92 18.76 -36.71
CA GLN A 570 -11.65 19.36 -37.17
C GLN A 570 -11.68 20.89 -37.04
N ASP A 571 -12.73 21.55 -37.51
CA ASP A 571 -12.86 23.01 -37.45
C ASP A 571 -12.92 23.53 -36.02
N THR A 572 -13.59 22.81 -35.12
CA THR A 572 -13.63 23.12 -33.69
C THR A 572 -12.39 22.62 -32.91
N LYS A 573 -11.45 21.93 -33.58
CA LYS A 573 -10.29 21.28 -32.96
C LYS A 573 -10.67 20.37 -31.80
N GLY A 574 -11.82 19.72 -31.88
CA GLY A 574 -12.34 18.83 -30.83
C GLY A 574 -12.65 19.52 -29.50
N SER A 575 -12.95 20.82 -29.53
CA SER A 575 -13.15 21.61 -28.28
C SER A 575 -14.28 21.09 -27.40
N GLY A 576 -15.35 20.50 -27.97
CA GLY A 576 -16.43 19.89 -27.21
C GLY A 576 -15.90 18.77 -26.29
N PHE A 577 -14.99 17.95 -26.77
CA PHE A 577 -14.32 16.91 -25.99
C PHE A 577 -13.32 17.46 -24.97
N SER A 578 -12.51 18.47 -25.39
CA SER A 578 -11.55 19.09 -24.45
C SER A 578 -12.25 19.78 -23.29
N ASN A 579 -13.39 20.42 -23.51
CA ASN A 579 -14.19 21.04 -22.46
C ASN A 579 -14.73 19.99 -21.49
N ALA A 580 -15.27 18.88 -21.98
CA ALA A 580 -15.71 17.77 -21.13
C ALA A 580 -14.55 17.17 -20.33
N SER A 581 -13.41 16.94 -20.99
CA SER A 581 -12.19 16.47 -20.36
C SER A 581 -11.72 17.40 -19.24
N GLN A 582 -11.75 18.73 -19.49
CA GLN A 582 -11.33 19.72 -18.49
C GLN A 582 -12.21 19.63 -17.24
N VAL A 583 -13.54 19.60 -17.39
CA VAL A 583 -14.48 19.53 -16.26
C VAL A 583 -14.25 18.26 -15.42
N LEU A 584 -14.12 17.10 -16.08
CA LEU A 584 -13.85 15.84 -15.38
C LEU A 584 -12.44 15.81 -14.76
N SER A 585 -11.46 16.37 -15.46
CA SER A 585 -10.08 16.47 -14.94
C SER A 585 -10.01 17.34 -13.69
N ASP A 586 -10.67 18.49 -13.69
CA ASP A 586 -10.74 19.37 -12.52
C ASP A 586 -11.40 18.68 -11.34
N TYR A 587 -12.47 17.93 -11.60
CA TYR A 587 -13.18 17.17 -10.57
C TYR A 587 -12.26 16.11 -9.91
N VAL A 588 -11.60 15.26 -10.70
CA VAL A 588 -10.73 14.21 -10.16
C VAL A 588 -9.47 14.80 -9.52
N PHE A 589 -8.99 15.95 -10.03
CA PHE A 589 -7.84 16.65 -9.46
C PHE A 589 -8.14 17.16 -8.04
N GLN A 590 -9.24 17.88 -7.88
CA GLN A 590 -9.60 18.43 -6.58
C GLN A 590 -9.90 17.36 -5.53
N ARG A 591 -10.43 16.21 -5.95
CA ARG A 591 -10.79 15.13 -5.04
C ARG A 591 -9.66 14.15 -4.76
N TRP A 592 -8.83 13.84 -5.76
CA TRP A 592 -7.88 12.72 -5.68
C TRP A 592 -6.48 13.02 -6.19
N GLY A 593 -6.21 14.23 -6.66
CA GLY A 593 -4.90 14.62 -7.19
C GLY A 593 -4.57 14.05 -8.58
N MET A 594 -5.54 13.40 -9.22
CA MET A 594 -5.43 12.82 -10.58
C MET A 594 -5.78 13.86 -11.65
N GLU A 595 -5.50 13.54 -12.91
CA GLU A 595 -5.90 14.39 -14.05
C GLU A 595 -6.17 13.55 -15.29
N ALA A 596 -6.84 14.11 -16.28
CA ALA A 596 -7.02 13.47 -17.56
C ALA A 596 -5.68 13.01 -18.15
N GLY A 597 -5.63 11.78 -18.64
CA GLY A 597 -4.43 11.10 -19.12
C GLY A 597 -3.56 10.49 -18.01
N ARG A 598 -3.92 10.68 -16.72
CA ARG A 598 -3.09 10.19 -15.63
C ARG A 598 -3.87 9.97 -14.34
N ILE A 599 -4.10 8.73 -14.02
CA ILE A 599 -4.68 8.31 -12.73
C ILE A 599 -3.64 8.12 -11.63
N SER A 600 -2.36 8.05 -11.99
CA SER A 600 -1.27 7.78 -11.07
C SER A 600 -0.79 9.03 -10.34
N LEU A 601 -0.42 8.86 -9.08
CA LEU A 601 0.27 9.86 -8.27
C LEU A 601 1.78 9.66 -8.31
N VAL A 602 2.23 8.43 -8.58
CA VAL A 602 3.63 8.05 -8.67
C VAL A 602 4.10 8.03 -10.13
N GLY A 603 5.36 8.43 -10.33
CA GLY A 603 6.08 8.30 -11.60
C GLY A 603 7.57 8.06 -11.36
N ARG A 604 8.20 7.28 -12.22
CA ARG A 604 9.65 7.06 -12.29
C ARG A 604 10.30 7.89 -13.38
#